data_5507c21539be4064f94a7977f4d9acb7
#
_entry.id   5507c21539be4064f94a7977f4d9acb7
#
_cell.length_a   1.000
_cell.length_b   1.000
_cell.length_c   1.000
_cell.angle_alpha   90.00
_cell.angle_beta   90.00
_cell.angle_gamma   90.00
#
_symmetry.space_group_name_H-M   'P 1'
#
loop_
_entity.id
_entity.type
_entity.pdbx_description
1 polymer ?
#
loop_
_entity_poly.entity_id
_entity_poly.type
_entity_poly.pdbx_seq_one_letter_code
_entity_poly.pdbx_strand_id
1 'polypeptide(L)'
;MFKTPSTKTRFAAALIGALVGASAVACSTSSFAVSRTEVKQIVIEEAQRSTVPPALALAVAKVESDFQERVRSHKGARGVMQIMPATARGEFGVDADELWDPRLNIQLGIDFLERLYAQYGGEWELALSHYNGGTLKGGKGSYAMPHSYTRKYLAHVMRW
;
A
#
# COMPACT_ATOMS: atom_id res chain seq x y z
N MET A 1 -31.90 -55.02 -65.08
CA MET A 1 -30.89 -54.79 -66.14
C MET A 1 -31.14 -53.39 -66.72
N PHE A 2 -30.70 -52.33 -66.10
CA PHE A 2 -30.60 -50.99 -66.70
C PHE A 2 -29.61 -50.17 -65.87
N LYS A 3 -28.47 -49.78 -66.44
CA LYS A 3 -27.44 -48.89 -65.95
C LYS A 3 -27.91 -47.44 -66.06
N THR A 4 -27.75 -46.69 -65.05
CA THR A 4 -27.84 -45.22 -65.08
C THR A 4 -26.46 -44.60 -64.90
N PRO A 5 -26.09 -43.56 -65.64
CA PRO A 5 -24.77 -42.94 -65.57
C PRO A 5 -24.70 -41.90 -64.47
N SER A 6 -23.58 -41.86 -63.82
CA SER A 6 -23.16 -40.91 -62.80
C SER A 6 -22.85 -39.52 -63.38
N THR A 7 -23.50 -38.49 -62.90
CA THR A 7 -23.12 -37.09 -63.16
C THR A 7 -22.41 -36.52 -62.04
N LYS A 8 -21.07 -36.29 -62.15
CA LYS A 8 -20.25 -35.59 -61.19
C LYS A 8 -20.42 -34.09 -61.41
N THR A 9 -21.10 -33.43 -60.43
CA THR A 9 -21.16 -31.98 -60.40
C THR A 9 -20.04 -31.51 -59.45
N ARG A 10 -19.05 -30.81 -59.97
CA ARG A 10 -17.95 -30.18 -59.21
C ARG A 10 -18.44 -28.81 -58.77
N PHE A 11 -18.69 -28.66 -57.51
CA PHE A 11 -18.84 -27.34 -56.88
C PHE A 11 -17.47 -26.81 -56.50
N ALA A 12 -17.06 -25.70 -57.09
CA ALA A 12 -15.90 -24.92 -56.70
C ALA A 12 -16.29 -24.08 -55.49
N ALA A 13 -15.75 -24.41 -54.33
CA ALA A 13 -15.89 -23.58 -53.14
C ALA A 13 -14.84 -22.45 -53.20
N ALA A 14 -15.31 -21.23 -53.39
CA ALA A 14 -14.49 -20.03 -53.23
C ALA A 14 -14.26 -19.77 -51.75
N LEU A 15 -13.01 -19.94 -51.31
CA LEU A 15 -12.55 -19.53 -49.95
C LEU A 15 -12.36 -18.01 -49.93
N ILE A 16 -13.32 -17.30 -49.34
CA ILE A 16 -13.15 -15.91 -48.97
C ILE A 16 -12.46 -15.92 -47.61
N GLY A 17 -11.14 -15.69 -47.61
CA GLY A 17 -10.37 -15.49 -46.40
C GLY A 17 -10.67 -14.12 -45.78
N ALA A 18 -11.48 -14.11 -44.73
CA ALA A 18 -11.61 -12.91 -43.88
C ALA A 18 -10.38 -12.79 -42.99
N LEU A 19 -9.47 -11.88 -43.31
CA LEU A 19 -8.39 -11.46 -42.44
C LEU A 19 -9.00 -10.64 -41.30
N VAL A 20 -9.28 -11.29 -40.18
CA VAL A 20 -9.57 -10.57 -38.93
C VAL A 20 -8.23 -10.07 -38.36
N GLY A 21 -7.91 -8.82 -38.66
CA GLY A 21 -6.80 -8.13 -38.06
C GLY A 21 -7.08 -7.93 -36.57
N ALA A 22 -6.49 -8.76 -35.73
CA ALA A 22 -6.45 -8.54 -34.28
C ALA A 22 -5.54 -7.35 -33.99
N SER A 23 -6.11 -6.14 -33.94
CA SER A 23 -5.42 -4.98 -33.36
C SER A 23 -5.24 -5.23 -31.87
N ALA A 24 -4.06 -5.73 -31.49
CA ALA A 24 -3.64 -5.74 -30.10
C ALA A 24 -3.45 -4.28 -29.64
N VAL A 25 -4.46 -3.72 -29.00
CA VAL A 25 -4.32 -2.48 -28.24
C VAL A 25 -3.38 -2.80 -27.09
N ALA A 26 -2.10 -2.51 -27.28
CA ALA A 26 -1.13 -2.52 -26.18
C ALA A 26 -1.56 -1.42 -25.22
N CYS A 27 -2.28 -1.79 -24.14
CA CYS A 27 -2.56 -0.93 -23.03
C CYS A 27 -1.22 -0.72 -22.31
N SER A 28 -0.47 0.30 -22.74
CA SER A 28 0.70 0.77 -22.01
C SER A 28 0.21 1.33 -20.68
N THR A 29 0.21 0.52 -19.64
CA THR A 29 0.05 1.00 -18.27
C THR A 29 1.32 1.78 -17.93
N SER A 30 1.33 3.06 -18.29
CA SER A 30 2.29 4.00 -17.74
C SER A 30 2.04 4.03 -16.24
N SER A 31 2.92 3.39 -15.48
CA SER A 31 2.94 3.51 -14.02
C SER A 31 3.39 4.95 -13.71
N PHE A 32 2.42 5.88 -13.72
CA PHE A 32 2.68 7.22 -13.24
C PHE A 32 2.92 7.14 -11.74
N ALA A 33 4.02 7.73 -11.28
CA ALA A 33 4.27 7.90 -9.86
C ALA A 33 3.09 8.63 -9.23
N VAL A 34 2.59 8.12 -8.10
CA VAL A 34 1.45 8.72 -7.39
C VAL A 34 1.87 10.09 -6.87
N SER A 35 1.09 11.13 -7.15
CA SER A 35 1.37 12.47 -6.69
C SER A 35 1.21 12.60 -5.18
N ARG A 36 1.91 13.55 -4.54
CA ARG A 36 1.73 13.81 -3.11
C ARG A 36 0.28 14.17 -2.73
N THR A 37 -0.47 14.75 -3.64
CA THR A 37 -1.89 15.08 -3.43
C THR A 37 -2.74 13.81 -3.39
N GLU A 38 -2.51 12.88 -4.30
CA GLU A 38 -3.17 11.58 -4.30
C GLU A 38 -2.79 10.76 -3.07
N VAL A 39 -1.50 10.77 -2.67
CA VAL A 39 -1.06 10.11 -1.42
C VAL A 39 -1.80 10.67 -0.20
N LYS A 40 -1.92 12.00 -0.08
CA LYS A 40 -2.70 12.61 1.02
C LYS A 40 -4.16 12.18 1.00
N GLN A 41 -4.77 12.09 -0.17
CA GLN A 41 -6.15 11.63 -0.30
C GLN A 41 -6.29 10.17 0.17
N ILE A 42 -5.36 9.29 -0.22
CA ILE A 42 -5.34 7.90 0.25
C ILE A 42 -5.19 7.84 1.77
N VAL A 43 -4.30 8.66 2.37
CA VAL A 43 -4.14 8.71 3.84
C VAL A 43 -5.46 9.08 4.52
N ILE A 44 -6.18 10.08 4.01
CA ILE A 44 -7.47 10.50 4.56
C ILE A 44 -8.49 9.37 4.44
N GLU A 45 -8.61 8.74 3.27
CA GLU A 45 -9.55 7.65 3.01
C GLU A 45 -9.32 6.45 3.94
N GLU A 46 -8.07 6.03 4.10
CA GLU A 46 -7.75 4.89 4.96
C GLU A 46 -7.92 5.24 6.45
N ALA A 47 -7.53 6.45 6.87
CA ALA A 47 -7.74 6.89 8.25
C ALA A 47 -9.24 6.98 8.62
N GLN A 48 -10.10 7.40 7.69
CA GLN A 48 -11.57 7.43 7.92
C GLN A 48 -12.20 6.05 8.14
N ARG A 49 -11.49 4.96 7.82
CA ARG A 49 -11.91 3.57 8.04
C ARG A 49 -11.36 2.98 9.34
N SER A 50 -10.63 3.76 10.12
CA SER A 50 -9.96 3.37 11.36
C SER A 50 -10.32 4.31 12.51
N THR A 51 -9.80 4.03 13.70
CA THR A 51 -9.92 4.93 14.87
C THR A 51 -8.84 6.01 14.87
N VAL A 52 -7.86 5.96 13.94
CA VAL A 52 -6.80 6.95 13.84
C VAL A 52 -7.33 8.25 13.24
N PRO A 53 -7.22 9.40 13.93
CA PRO A 53 -7.68 10.66 13.37
C PRO A 53 -6.96 10.98 12.04
N PRO A 54 -7.68 11.39 10.97
CA PRO A 54 -7.06 11.71 9.68
C PRO A 54 -5.95 12.76 9.78
N ALA A 55 -6.10 13.75 10.66
CA ALA A 55 -5.06 14.75 10.91
C ALA A 55 -3.77 14.11 11.46
N LEU A 56 -3.88 13.14 12.38
CA LEU A 56 -2.74 12.42 12.93
C LEU A 56 -2.07 11.55 11.87
N ALA A 57 -2.84 10.81 11.08
CA ALA A 57 -2.31 9.98 9.99
C ALA A 57 -1.55 10.83 8.95
N LEU A 58 -2.09 12.01 8.58
CA LEU A 58 -1.42 12.98 7.70
C LEU A 58 -0.11 13.50 8.33
N ALA A 59 -0.13 13.81 9.62
CA ALA A 59 1.05 14.27 10.34
C ALA A 59 2.17 13.22 10.34
N VAL A 60 1.83 11.95 10.60
CA VAL A 60 2.77 10.84 10.54
C VAL A 60 3.33 10.69 9.12
N ALA A 61 2.48 10.58 8.09
CA ALA A 61 2.93 10.45 6.70
C ALA A 61 3.83 11.63 6.24
N LYS A 62 3.52 12.85 6.73
CA LYS A 62 4.37 14.03 6.48
C LYS A 62 5.75 13.89 7.09
N VAL A 63 5.83 13.46 8.35
CA VAL A 63 7.11 13.34 9.05
C VAL A 63 7.93 12.16 8.52
N GLU A 64 7.28 11.05 8.15
CA GLU A 64 7.97 9.84 7.69
C GLU A 64 8.55 9.98 6.28
N SER A 65 7.81 10.56 5.35
CA SER A 65 8.23 10.56 3.93
C SER A 65 7.98 11.87 3.17
N ASP A 66 7.34 12.87 3.80
CA ASP A 66 6.79 14.02 3.09
C ASP A 66 5.81 13.60 1.97
N PHE A 67 5.01 12.57 2.23
CA PHE A 67 4.05 11.96 1.29
C PHE A 67 4.69 11.36 0.03
N GLN A 68 5.95 10.98 0.08
CA GLN A 68 6.64 10.35 -1.05
C GLN A 68 6.51 8.83 -0.97
N GLU A 69 6.03 8.19 -2.04
CA GLU A 69 5.75 6.75 -2.08
C GLU A 69 7.00 5.87 -2.11
N ARG A 70 8.10 6.36 -2.69
CA ARG A 70 9.30 5.56 -2.94
C ARG A 70 10.50 5.99 -2.10
N VAL A 71 10.25 6.36 -0.85
CA VAL A 71 11.31 6.66 0.10
C VAL A 71 11.76 5.38 0.81
N ARG A 72 13.08 5.22 0.93
CA ARG A 72 13.70 4.19 1.77
C ARG A 72 14.66 4.85 2.74
N SER A 73 14.49 4.56 4.03
CA SER A 73 15.44 5.02 5.03
C SER A 73 16.73 4.19 5.01
N HIS A 74 17.80 4.72 5.60
CA HIS A 74 19.05 3.97 5.74
C HIS A 74 18.92 2.72 6.64
N LYS A 75 17.88 2.66 7.50
CA LYS A 75 17.53 1.47 8.28
C LYS A 75 16.66 0.48 7.52
N GLY A 76 16.21 0.82 6.31
CA GLY A 76 15.44 -0.05 5.45
C GLY A 76 13.93 0.11 5.52
N ALA A 77 13.40 1.09 6.29
CA ALA A 77 11.97 1.41 6.26
C ALA A 77 11.56 1.88 4.85
N ARG A 78 10.33 1.59 4.44
CA ARG A 78 9.85 1.80 3.07
C ARG A 78 8.52 2.54 2.99
N GLY A 79 8.36 3.33 1.95
CA GLY A 79 7.10 3.92 1.50
C GLY A 79 6.63 5.11 2.33
N VAL A 80 5.36 5.48 2.14
CA VAL A 80 4.74 6.68 2.70
C VAL A 80 4.80 6.74 4.22
N MET A 81 4.47 5.60 4.87
CA MET A 81 4.40 5.47 6.33
C MET A 81 5.68 4.85 6.92
N GLN A 82 6.74 4.69 6.12
CA GLN A 82 8.05 4.17 6.54
C GLN A 82 7.97 2.87 7.35
N ILE A 83 7.26 1.88 6.81
CA ILE A 83 7.13 0.57 7.45
C ILE A 83 8.42 -0.22 7.32
N MET A 84 8.87 -0.79 8.44
CA MET A 84 10.00 -1.72 8.44
C MET A 84 9.60 -3.07 7.83
N PRO A 85 10.44 -3.69 6.97
CA PRO A 85 10.18 -5.04 6.45
C PRO A 85 9.91 -6.10 7.52
N ALA A 86 10.57 -5.98 8.66
CA ALA A 86 10.34 -6.88 9.80
C ALA A 86 8.93 -6.71 10.39
N THR A 87 8.44 -5.46 10.50
CA THR A 87 7.09 -5.16 10.96
C THR A 87 6.05 -5.68 9.95
N ALA A 88 6.25 -5.41 8.64
CA ALA A 88 5.34 -5.90 7.60
C ALA A 88 5.19 -7.42 7.66
N ARG A 89 6.29 -8.14 7.77
CA ARG A 89 6.26 -9.61 7.84
C ARG A 89 5.72 -10.13 9.16
N GLY A 90 6.17 -9.59 10.29
CA GLY A 90 5.83 -10.10 11.63
C GLY A 90 4.42 -9.77 12.07
N GLU A 91 3.93 -8.57 11.76
CA GLU A 91 2.60 -8.10 12.20
C GLU A 91 1.50 -8.39 11.17
N PHE A 92 1.85 -8.45 9.87
CA PHE A 92 0.87 -8.48 8.79
C PHE A 92 1.05 -9.61 7.78
N GLY A 93 2.18 -10.33 7.81
CA GLY A 93 2.48 -11.39 6.84
C GLY A 93 2.75 -10.88 5.41
N VAL A 94 3.12 -9.59 5.28
CA VAL A 94 3.34 -8.89 4.00
C VAL A 94 4.83 -8.88 3.67
N ASP A 95 5.17 -9.14 2.41
CA ASP A 95 6.54 -9.10 1.96
C ASP A 95 7.06 -7.67 1.77
N ALA A 96 8.38 -7.51 1.92
CA ALA A 96 9.02 -6.21 1.88
C ALA A 96 8.80 -5.44 0.57
N ASP A 97 8.69 -6.13 -0.56
CA ASP A 97 8.53 -5.48 -1.87
C ASP A 97 7.11 -4.95 -2.10
N GLU A 98 6.12 -5.50 -1.41
CA GLU A 98 4.74 -5.01 -1.44
C GLU A 98 4.60 -3.64 -0.74
N LEU A 99 5.55 -3.27 0.14
CA LEU A 99 5.59 -1.95 0.80
C LEU A 99 5.79 -0.78 -0.17
N TRP A 100 6.08 -1.05 -1.44
CA TRP A 100 6.15 -0.02 -2.47
C TRP A 100 4.78 0.33 -3.08
N ASP A 101 3.73 -0.45 -2.78
CA ASP A 101 2.36 -0.04 -3.06
C ASP A 101 1.94 1.03 -2.06
N PRO A 102 1.61 2.27 -2.49
CA PRO A 102 1.34 3.37 -1.58
C PRO A 102 0.07 3.14 -0.74
N ARG A 103 -0.97 2.54 -1.31
CA ARG A 103 -2.22 2.28 -0.57
C ARG A 103 -2.01 1.20 0.49
N LEU A 104 -1.39 0.09 0.14
CA LEU A 104 -1.07 -0.96 1.09
C LEU A 104 -0.16 -0.44 2.21
N ASN A 105 0.89 0.32 1.87
CA ASN A 105 1.81 0.90 2.84
C ASN A 105 1.09 1.82 3.84
N ILE A 106 0.15 2.65 3.36
CA ILE A 106 -0.65 3.54 4.19
C ILE A 106 -1.60 2.72 5.09
N GLN A 107 -2.30 1.72 4.55
CA GLN A 107 -3.16 0.82 5.32
C GLN A 107 -2.40 0.16 6.47
N LEU A 108 -1.24 -0.44 6.18
CA LEU A 108 -0.42 -1.09 7.20
C LEU A 108 0.06 -0.11 8.27
N GLY A 109 0.44 1.12 7.87
CA GLY A 109 0.88 2.15 8.79
C GLY A 109 -0.23 2.61 9.74
N ILE A 110 -1.43 2.83 9.22
CA ILE A 110 -2.61 3.22 10.00
C ILE A 110 -3.04 2.07 10.92
N ASP A 111 -3.10 0.85 10.41
CA ASP A 111 -3.45 -0.35 11.18
C ASP A 111 -2.45 -0.58 12.34
N PHE A 112 -1.17 -0.36 12.06
CA PHE A 112 -0.14 -0.47 13.10
C PHE A 112 -0.29 0.61 14.18
N LEU A 113 -0.58 1.86 13.79
CA LEU A 113 -0.86 2.94 14.74
C LEU A 113 -2.08 2.63 15.60
N GLU A 114 -3.16 2.11 15.02
CA GLU A 114 -4.37 1.73 15.74
C GLU A 114 -4.12 0.62 16.76
N ARG A 115 -3.38 -0.43 16.36
CA ARG A 115 -2.97 -1.51 17.27
C ARG A 115 -2.10 -1.00 18.43
N LEU A 116 -1.17 -0.10 18.13
CA LEU A 116 -0.32 0.51 19.17
C LEU A 116 -1.13 1.39 20.12
N TYR A 117 -2.07 2.17 19.60
CA TYR A 117 -2.98 2.98 20.40
C TYR A 117 -3.79 2.11 21.37
N ALA A 118 -4.39 1.04 20.89
CA ALA A 118 -5.10 0.08 21.72
C ALA A 118 -4.16 -0.61 22.74
N GLN A 119 -2.95 -1.01 22.31
CA GLN A 119 -1.95 -1.65 23.17
C GLN A 119 -1.54 -0.77 24.36
N TYR A 120 -1.51 0.54 24.17
CA TYR A 120 -1.11 1.53 25.18
C TYR A 120 -2.30 2.25 25.83
N GLY A 121 -3.49 1.63 25.81
CA GLY A 121 -4.67 2.12 26.53
C GLY A 121 -5.20 3.47 26.07
N GLY A 122 -4.99 3.81 24.78
CA GLY A 122 -5.46 5.07 24.22
C GLY A 122 -4.48 6.24 24.32
N GLU A 123 -3.21 5.97 24.61
CA GLU A 123 -2.18 7.00 24.76
C GLU A 123 -1.38 7.19 23.46
N TRP A 124 -1.68 8.25 22.70
CA TRP A 124 -1.01 8.54 21.43
C TRP A 124 0.49 8.77 21.56
N GLU A 125 0.94 9.41 22.66
CA GLU A 125 2.36 9.64 22.87
C GLU A 125 3.15 8.32 22.95
N LEU A 126 2.60 7.33 23.64
CA LEU A 126 3.19 5.99 23.75
C LEU A 126 3.13 5.26 22.41
N ALA A 127 1.98 5.29 21.73
CA ALA A 127 1.80 4.66 20.43
C ALA A 127 2.79 5.20 19.39
N LEU A 128 2.91 6.51 19.27
CA LEU A 128 3.84 7.18 18.35
C LEU A 128 5.31 6.94 18.74
N SER A 129 5.61 6.90 20.03
CA SER A 129 6.97 6.58 20.48
C SER A 129 7.37 5.16 20.11
N HIS A 130 6.45 4.19 20.24
CA HIS A 130 6.69 2.82 19.78
C HIS A 130 6.81 2.77 18.24
N TYR A 131 5.92 3.43 17.53
CA TYR A 131 5.93 3.46 16.07
C TYR A 131 7.29 3.88 15.50
N ASN A 132 7.84 4.96 16.04
CA ASN A 132 9.14 5.50 15.60
C ASN A 132 10.34 4.76 16.21
N GLY A 133 10.24 4.30 17.44
CA GLY A 133 11.38 3.83 18.23
C GLY A 133 11.37 2.33 18.57
N GLY A 134 10.30 1.62 18.27
CA GLY A 134 10.13 0.21 18.67
C GLY A 134 9.61 0.05 20.10
N THR A 135 9.62 -1.19 20.59
CA THR A 135 9.06 -1.56 21.89
C THR A 135 9.55 -0.66 23.04
N LEU A 136 8.60 -0.13 23.81
CA LEU A 136 8.89 0.80 24.89
C LEU A 136 9.47 0.12 26.12
N LYS A 137 10.25 0.88 26.90
CA LYS A 137 10.66 0.47 28.24
C LYS A 137 9.43 0.41 29.16
N GLY A 138 9.44 -0.54 30.11
CA GLY A 138 8.28 -0.78 30.98
C GLY A 138 7.19 -1.66 30.34
N GLY A 139 7.37 -2.11 29.09
CA GLY A 139 6.45 -3.04 28.43
C GLY A 139 5.18 -2.36 27.95
N LYS A 140 4.01 -3.00 28.21
CA LYS A 140 2.68 -2.53 27.78
C LYS A 140 1.93 -1.93 28.98
N GLY A 141 1.00 -1.02 28.69
CA GLY A 141 0.11 -0.43 29.70
C GLY A 141 0.76 0.71 30.50
N SER A 142 0.29 0.91 31.73
CA SER A 142 0.61 2.08 32.58
C SER A 142 2.08 2.24 32.99
N TYR A 143 2.91 1.24 32.78
CA TYR A 143 4.35 1.30 33.06
C TYR A 143 5.18 1.65 31.82
N ALA A 144 4.57 1.74 30.66
CA ALA A 144 5.26 2.11 29.43
C ALA A 144 5.73 3.58 29.48
N MET A 145 6.95 3.81 29.00
CA MET A 145 7.53 5.16 28.94
C MET A 145 8.04 5.45 27.53
N PRO A 146 7.77 6.64 26.99
CA PRO A 146 8.29 7.05 25.69
C PRO A 146 9.82 7.01 25.69
N HIS A 147 10.39 6.66 24.54
CA HIS A 147 11.83 6.77 24.36
C HIS A 147 12.27 8.23 24.32
N SER A 148 13.31 8.58 25.06
CA SER A 148 13.82 9.96 25.10
C SER A 148 14.25 10.47 23.70
N TYR A 149 14.73 9.58 22.83
CA TYR A 149 15.16 9.93 21.48
C TYR A 149 14.00 10.14 20.50
N THR A 150 12.78 9.70 20.83
CA THR A 150 11.58 9.95 19.97
C THR A 150 10.92 11.31 20.24
N ARG A 151 11.39 12.08 21.23
CA ARG A 151 10.81 13.39 21.61
C ARG A 151 10.69 14.36 20.42
N LYS A 152 11.71 14.43 19.56
CA LYS A 152 11.68 15.31 18.38
C LYS A 152 10.61 14.85 17.38
N TYR A 153 10.49 13.54 17.18
CA TYR A 153 9.48 12.94 16.33
C TYR A 153 8.07 13.28 16.86
N LEU A 154 7.79 13.01 18.13
CA LEU A 154 6.53 13.35 18.79
C LEU A 154 6.18 14.83 18.61
N ALA A 155 7.14 15.71 18.88
CA ALA A 155 6.94 17.15 18.72
C ALA A 155 6.66 17.56 17.26
N HIS A 156 7.20 16.86 16.28
CA HIS A 156 6.91 17.11 14.88
C HIS A 156 5.50 16.62 14.49
N VAL A 157 5.13 15.40 14.88
CA VAL A 157 3.81 14.85 14.59
C VAL A 157 2.71 15.64 15.28
N MET A 158 2.85 15.93 16.58
CA MET A 158 1.84 16.62 17.38
C MET A 158 1.66 18.11 17.04
N ARG A 159 2.50 18.66 16.19
CA ARG A 159 2.44 20.06 15.74
C ARG A 159 1.61 20.26 14.48
N TRP A 160 1.32 19.19 13.80
CA TRP A 160 0.48 19.12 12.57
C TRP A 160 -0.98 18.89 12.91
#